data_14ac78cd9aeb62171c6e7811b86ed8f6
#
_entry.id   14ac78cd9aeb62171c6e7811b86ed8f6
#
_cell.length_a   1.000
_cell.length_b   1.000
_cell.length_c   1.000
_cell.angle_alpha   90.00
_cell.angle_beta   90.00
_cell.angle_gamma   90.00
#
_symmetry.space_group_name_H-M   'P 1'
#
loop_
_entity.id
_entity.type
_entity.pdbx_description
1 polymer ?
#
loop_
_entity_poly.entity_id
_entity_poly.type
_entity_poly.pdbx_seq_one_letter_code
_entity_poly.pdbx_strand_id
1 'polypeptide(L)'
;EKAPLPLMINKNITIEGSSGKLPTDVDADGLVVRAPIQLGANVTFKNIKLQLVPQVVLGAGGRQNILGAQSPMAATIFAAGNTLTLDNVNTKVGTNSLQDKDRPYISGGTYKNNGTLGKKSIINIINPNSQTKFAAIYAGDYWNDRNIDVEINLNSSVLNNKIYTGGFSKKLTGNVSVRLGDKSNIYSFDKTNHSGNLNVTVDKDSYMDNLDINGIDELTLDENAKVILKKGSDLN
;
A
#
# COMPACT_ATOMS: atom_id res chain seq x y z
N GLU A 1 -2.95 -18.22 20.00
CA GLU A 1 -2.63 -16.80 20.25
C GLU A 1 -3.60 -15.93 19.48
N LYS A 2 -4.22 -14.95 20.15
CA LYS A 2 -5.10 -13.99 19.47
C LYS A 2 -4.24 -13.04 18.65
N ALA A 3 -4.50 -12.94 17.35
CA ALA A 3 -3.89 -11.90 16.53
C ALA A 3 -4.18 -10.51 17.13
N PRO A 4 -3.22 -9.55 17.07
CA PRO A 4 -3.42 -8.22 17.64
C PRO A 4 -4.65 -7.55 17.04
N LEU A 5 -5.39 -6.82 17.85
CA LEU A 5 -6.50 -6.00 17.34
C LEU A 5 -5.92 -4.83 16.54
N PRO A 6 -6.56 -4.43 15.43
CA PRO A 6 -6.11 -3.27 14.67
C PRO A 6 -6.38 -1.98 15.45
N LEU A 7 -5.53 -0.99 15.24
CA LEU A 7 -5.83 0.40 15.57
C LEU A 7 -6.90 0.90 14.59
N MET A 8 -8.08 1.23 15.12
CA MET A 8 -9.19 1.76 14.33
C MET A 8 -9.13 3.28 14.29
N ILE A 9 -9.14 3.86 13.08
CA ILE A 9 -9.24 5.33 12.89
C ILE A 9 -10.61 5.62 12.29
N ASN A 10 -11.55 6.06 13.13
CA ASN A 10 -12.98 6.21 12.78
C ASN A 10 -13.40 7.66 12.50
N LYS A 11 -12.45 8.56 12.31
CA LYS A 11 -12.72 9.97 12.00
C LYS A 11 -11.86 10.40 10.81
N ASN A 12 -12.40 11.28 9.98
CA ASN A 12 -11.59 11.96 8.97
C ASN A 12 -10.52 12.79 9.68
N ILE A 13 -9.26 12.47 9.45
CA ILE A 13 -8.15 13.09 10.13
C ILE A 13 -6.92 13.21 9.23
N THR A 14 -6.18 14.29 9.41
CA THR A 14 -4.80 14.43 8.92
C THR A 14 -3.86 14.36 10.10
N ILE A 15 -2.88 13.45 10.03
CA ILE A 15 -1.78 13.33 10.99
C ILE A 15 -0.54 13.85 10.28
N GLU A 16 -0.08 15.02 10.71
CA GLU A 16 1.00 15.76 10.03
C GLU A 16 2.15 16.07 11.01
N GLY A 17 3.38 15.92 10.51
CA GLY A 17 4.56 16.40 11.21
C GLY A 17 4.61 17.92 11.22
N SER A 18 4.85 18.51 12.36
CA SER A 18 4.80 19.97 12.59
C SER A 18 6.17 20.61 12.82
N SER A 19 7.24 19.82 12.93
CA SER A 19 8.59 20.31 13.21
C SER A 19 9.23 21.12 12.06
N GLY A 20 8.62 21.10 10.87
CA GLY A 20 9.21 21.69 9.65
C GLY A 20 10.40 20.89 9.10
N LYS A 21 10.75 19.75 9.71
CA LYS A 21 11.83 18.88 9.26
C LYS A 21 11.33 17.93 8.18
N LEU A 22 12.23 17.52 7.28
CA LEU A 22 11.90 16.52 6.28
C LEU A 22 11.71 15.14 6.95
N PRO A 23 10.76 14.32 6.52
CA PRO A 23 10.55 12.99 7.10
C PRO A 23 11.77 12.06 7.02
N THR A 24 12.76 12.40 6.19
CA THR A 24 14.05 11.70 6.08
C THR A 24 15.05 12.09 7.16
N ASP A 25 14.85 13.21 7.85
CA ASP A 25 15.75 13.67 8.90
C ASP A 25 15.70 12.75 10.12
N VAL A 26 16.80 12.65 10.85
CA VAL A 26 16.93 11.74 12.01
C VAL A 26 15.93 12.09 13.11
N ASP A 27 15.71 13.37 13.33
CA ASP A 27 14.87 13.95 14.38
C ASP A 27 13.52 14.48 13.87
N ALA A 28 13.07 14.03 12.67
CA ALA A 28 11.75 14.34 12.16
C ALA A 28 10.65 13.71 13.01
N ASP A 29 9.49 14.36 13.03
CA ASP A 29 8.29 13.86 13.71
C ASP A 29 7.94 12.44 13.25
N GLY A 30 7.58 11.60 14.20
CA GLY A 30 7.30 10.19 13.92
C GLY A 30 6.14 9.61 14.70
N LEU A 31 5.37 8.76 14.03
CA LEU A 31 4.33 7.93 14.62
C LEU A 31 4.76 6.48 14.56
N VAL A 32 4.89 5.85 15.73
CA VAL A 32 5.18 4.42 15.83
C VAL A 32 3.92 3.69 16.26
N VAL A 33 3.45 2.76 15.42
CA VAL A 33 2.25 1.96 15.69
C VAL A 33 2.65 0.49 15.82
N ARG A 34 2.22 -0.15 16.90
CA ARG A 34 2.52 -1.57 17.19
C ARG A 34 1.33 -2.49 16.93
N ALA A 35 0.52 -2.11 15.95
CA ALA A 35 -0.66 -2.88 15.51
C ALA A 35 -0.93 -2.60 14.05
N PRO A 36 -1.67 -3.46 13.34
CA PRO A 36 -2.26 -3.10 12.06
C PRO A 36 -3.14 -1.86 12.23
N ILE A 37 -3.24 -1.05 11.18
CA ILE A 37 -4.16 0.09 11.15
C ILE A 37 -5.33 -0.28 10.24
N GLN A 38 -6.56 -0.07 10.71
CA GLN A 38 -7.73 -0.15 9.85
C GLN A 38 -8.50 1.17 9.84
N LEU A 39 -8.81 1.64 8.66
CA LEU A 39 -9.56 2.88 8.48
C LEU A 39 -11.07 2.61 8.60
N GLY A 40 -11.73 3.43 9.40
CA GLY A 40 -13.19 3.56 9.46
C GLY A 40 -13.65 4.89 8.87
N ALA A 41 -12.70 5.74 8.44
CA ALA A 41 -12.92 7.05 7.81
C ALA A 41 -11.69 7.39 6.93
N ASN A 42 -11.73 8.51 6.22
CA ASN A 42 -10.60 8.95 5.39
C ASN A 42 -9.45 9.46 6.27
N VAL A 43 -8.24 9.01 5.97
CA VAL A 43 -7.04 9.36 6.75
C VAL A 43 -5.92 9.81 5.84
N THR A 44 -5.28 10.90 6.22
CA THR A 44 -4.06 11.39 5.59
C THR A 44 -2.91 11.36 6.60
N PHE A 45 -1.80 10.74 6.22
CA PHE A 45 -0.51 10.89 6.89
C PHE A 45 0.35 11.81 6.02
N LYS A 46 0.90 12.86 6.60
CA LYS A 46 1.61 13.89 5.84
C LYS A 46 2.88 14.35 6.55
N ASN A 47 3.97 14.50 5.80
CA ASN A 47 5.25 15.00 6.30
C ASN A 47 5.73 14.32 7.59
N ILE A 48 5.61 12.99 7.69
CA ILE A 48 5.84 12.25 8.93
C ILE A 48 6.60 10.95 8.69
N LYS A 49 7.33 10.48 9.70
CA LYS A 49 7.77 9.09 9.77
C LYS A 49 6.63 8.23 10.27
N LEU A 50 6.18 7.27 9.47
CA LEU A 50 5.15 6.31 9.85
C LEU A 50 5.79 4.92 9.95
N GLN A 51 5.92 4.43 11.16
CA GLN A 51 6.54 3.14 11.44
C GLN A 51 5.51 2.17 12.00
N LEU A 52 5.22 1.12 11.26
CA LEU A 52 4.44 0.00 11.77
C LEU A 52 5.41 -1.08 12.26
N VAL A 53 5.49 -1.22 13.57
CA VAL A 53 6.42 -2.16 14.22
C VAL A 53 5.62 -3.36 14.72
N PRO A 54 5.91 -4.58 14.27
CA PRO A 54 5.25 -5.78 14.80
C PRO A 54 5.39 -5.85 16.32
N GLN A 55 4.32 -6.26 17.00
CA GLN A 55 4.37 -6.44 18.45
C GLN A 55 5.28 -7.62 18.79
N VAL A 56 6.29 -7.38 19.59
CA VAL A 56 7.12 -8.44 20.18
C VAL A 56 6.38 -9.01 21.38
N VAL A 57 6.02 -10.28 21.35
CA VAL A 57 5.49 -11.01 22.50
C VAL A 57 6.59 -11.86 23.10
N LEU A 58 6.87 -11.66 24.38
CA LEU A 58 7.78 -12.53 25.12
C LEU A 58 7.09 -13.89 25.33
N GLY A 59 7.60 -14.93 24.70
CA GLY A 59 7.16 -16.30 24.93
C GLY A 59 7.64 -16.83 26.27
N ALA A 60 7.01 -17.91 26.75
CA ALA A 60 7.46 -18.64 27.92
C ALA A 60 8.94 -19.05 27.75
N GLY A 61 9.79 -18.71 28.72
CA GLY A 61 11.23 -18.94 28.67
C GLY A 61 12.06 -17.78 28.11
N GLY A 62 11.51 -16.57 28.02
CA GLY A 62 12.25 -15.36 27.63
C GLY A 62 12.65 -15.30 26.15
N ARG A 63 12.17 -16.20 25.32
CA ARG A 63 12.37 -16.13 23.87
C ARG A 63 11.47 -15.03 23.31
N GLN A 64 12.08 -14.08 22.61
CA GLN A 64 11.35 -13.08 21.85
C GLN A 64 10.68 -13.75 20.64
N ASN A 65 9.41 -14.04 20.75
CA ASN A 65 8.59 -14.37 19.59
C ASN A 65 8.10 -13.06 19.00
N ILE A 66 8.68 -12.65 17.90
CA ILE A 66 8.19 -11.52 17.10
C ILE A 66 6.89 -11.99 16.43
N LEU A 67 5.75 -11.79 17.12
CA LEU A 67 4.46 -11.98 16.51
C LEU A 67 4.35 -11.00 15.32
N GLY A 68 4.42 -11.54 14.13
CA GLY A 68 4.21 -10.76 12.93
C GLY A 68 5.44 -10.44 12.09
N ALA A 69 6.67 -10.77 12.51
CA ALA A 69 7.83 -10.63 11.63
C ALA A 69 7.72 -11.49 10.35
N GLN A 70 6.78 -12.43 10.32
CA GLN A 70 6.49 -13.27 9.16
C GLN A 70 5.03 -13.15 8.66
N SER A 71 4.19 -12.36 9.33
CA SER A 71 2.82 -12.13 8.87
C SER A 71 2.70 -10.73 8.26
N PRO A 72 2.38 -10.63 6.97
CA PRO A 72 2.13 -9.33 6.32
C PRO A 72 1.12 -8.48 7.08
N MET A 73 0.24 -9.11 7.84
CA MET A 73 -0.86 -8.46 8.53
C MET A 73 -0.46 -7.54 9.68
N ALA A 74 0.63 -7.87 10.40
CA ALA A 74 0.99 -7.12 11.60
C ALA A 74 1.48 -5.69 11.29
N ALA A 75 1.97 -5.46 10.08
CA ALA A 75 2.47 -4.18 9.62
C ALA A 75 1.68 -3.67 8.41
N THR A 76 0.35 -3.83 8.41
CA THR A 76 -0.51 -3.45 7.27
C THR A 76 -1.42 -2.28 7.64
N ILE A 77 -1.60 -1.37 6.67
CA ILE A 77 -2.64 -0.34 6.70
C ILE A 77 -3.76 -0.80 5.77
N PHE A 78 -4.96 -0.97 6.32
CA PHE A 78 -6.17 -1.39 5.61
C PHE A 78 -7.04 -0.17 5.33
N ALA A 79 -7.25 0.16 4.05
CA ALA A 79 -8.11 1.28 3.62
C ALA A 79 -9.59 1.01 3.90
N ALA A 80 -10.02 -0.25 3.80
CA ALA A 80 -11.34 -0.72 4.26
C ALA A 80 -12.52 0.10 3.73
N GLY A 81 -12.56 0.41 2.43
CA GLY A 81 -13.62 1.21 1.81
C GLY A 81 -13.51 2.71 2.07
N ASN A 82 -12.35 3.19 2.51
CA ASN A 82 -12.07 4.60 2.75
C ASN A 82 -10.88 5.07 1.93
N THR A 83 -10.56 6.36 2.02
CA THR A 83 -9.39 6.95 1.38
C THR A 83 -8.21 6.98 2.36
N LEU A 84 -7.12 6.31 1.97
CA LEU A 84 -5.80 6.43 2.59
C LEU A 84 -4.95 7.36 1.74
N THR A 85 -4.42 8.44 2.31
CA THR A 85 -3.44 9.29 1.65
C THR A 85 -2.12 9.28 2.42
N LEU A 86 -1.04 8.98 1.71
CA LEU A 86 0.34 9.03 2.20
C LEU A 86 1.07 10.10 1.42
N ASP A 87 1.25 11.28 2.03
CA ASP A 87 1.87 12.47 1.43
C ASP A 87 3.24 12.72 2.07
N ASN A 88 4.30 12.50 1.31
CA ASN A 88 5.68 12.66 1.80
C ASN A 88 5.94 11.90 3.11
N VAL A 89 5.62 10.61 3.14
CA VAL A 89 5.72 9.76 4.33
C VAL A 89 6.98 8.90 4.26
N ASN A 90 7.80 8.92 5.32
CA ASN A 90 8.92 7.99 5.49
C ASN A 90 8.43 6.73 6.21
N THR A 91 8.56 5.59 5.57
CA THR A 91 8.14 4.28 6.12
C THR A 91 9.31 3.42 6.60
N LYS A 92 10.53 3.99 6.63
CA LYS A 92 11.71 3.25 7.09
C LYS A 92 11.65 3.01 8.60
N VAL A 93 11.83 1.77 9.03
CA VAL A 93 11.91 1.38 10.45
C VAL A 93 13.37 1.19 10.85
N GLY A 94 13.83 1.97 11.85
CA GLY A 94 15.18 1.83 12.42
C GLY A 94 16.32 2.33 11.53
N THR A 95 17.55 2.17 12.02
CA THR A 95 18.79 2.65 11.38
C THR A 95 19.47 1.61 10.47
N ASN A 96 19.11 0.34 10.59
CA ASN A 96 19.72 -0.74 9.83
C ASN A 96 19.06 -0.91 8.46
N SER A 97 19.81 -1.45 7.51
CA SER A 97 19.34 -1.79 6.17
C SER A 97 18.20 -2.81 6.26
N LEU A 98 16.98 -2.33 6.25
CA LEU A 98 15.81 -3.18 6.28
C LEU A 98 15.65 -3.88 4.94
N GLN A 99 15.43 -5.17 5.02
CA GLN A 99 14.93 -5.92 3.88
C GLN A 99 13.50 -5.46 3.57
N ASP A 100 13.06 -5.58 2.34
CA ASP A 100 11.72 -5.12 1.93
C ASP A 100 10.59 -5.74 2.77
N LYS A 101 10.79 -6.93 3.32
CA LYS A 101 9.86 -7.62 4.24
C LYS A 101 9.59 -6.87 5.56
N ASP A 102 10.46 -5.95 5.96
CA ASP A 102 10.34 -5.17 7.22
C ASP A 102 9.58 -3.86 7.02
N ARG A 103 9.10 -3.61 5.79
CA ARG A 103 8.34 -2.41 5.44
C ARG A 103 6.84 -2.65 5.61
N PRO A 104 6.02 -1.61 5.78
CA PRO A 104 4.59 -1.77 5.87
C PRO A 104 3.99 -2.29 4.55
N TYR A 105 2.88 -3.01 4.70
CA TYR A 105 1.99 -3.38 3.61
C TYR A 105 0.83 -2.40 3.55
N ILE A 106 0.23 -2.25 2.37
CA ILE A 106 -1.03 -1.54 2.20
C ILE A 106 -2.05 -2.51 1.61
N SER A 107 -3.29 -2.44 2.08
CA SER A 107 -4.40 -3.23 1.56
C SER A 107 -5.63 -2.35 1.34
N GLY A 108 -6.30 -2.55 0.21
CA GLY A 108 -7.63 -1.98 -0.05
C GLY A 108 -8.74 -2.65 0.76
N GLY A 109 -8.49 -3.86 1.27
CA GLY A 109 -9.45 -4.64 2.06
C GLY A 109 -9.49 -4.29 3.55
N THR A 110 -9.98 -5.25 4.36
CA THR A 110 -10.14 -5.14 5.81
C THR A 110 -9.23 -6.07 6.59
N TYR A 111 -9.01 -5.73 7.85
CA TYR A 111 -8.46 -6.64 8.84
C TYR A 111 -9.57 -7.52 9.41
N LYS A 112 -9.55 -8.81 9.11
CA LYS A 112 -10.59 -9.79 9.49
C LYS A 112 -12.00 -9.40 8.97
N ASN A 113 -13.03 -10.03 9.55
CA ASN A 113 -14.44 -9.81 9.20
C ASN A 113 -15.05 -8.51 9.74
N ASN A 114 -14.25 -7.54 10.09
CA ASN A 114 -14.73 -6.30 10.70
C ASN A 114 -15.28 -5.35 9.64
N GLY A 115 -16.55 -5.51 9.31
CA GLY A 115 -17.33 -4.52 8.62
C GLY A 115 -17.72 -4.84 7.18
N THR A 116 -18.84 -4.30 6.81
CA THR A 116 -19.37 -4.28 5.45
C THR A 116 -18.60 -3.23 4.66
N LEU A 117 -17.79 -3.64 3.70
CA LEU A 117 -17.22 -2.73 2.73
C LEU A 117 -18.34 -2.37 1.74
N GLY A 118 -19.01 -1.27 1.97
CA GLY A 118 -20.00 -0.74 1.04
C GLY A 118 -19.47 0.33 0.09
N LYS A 119 -18.15 0.60 0.14
CA LYS A 119 -17.54 1.72 -0.59
C LYS A 119 -16.23 1.30 -1.24
N LYS A 120 -15.89 1.99 -2.33
CA LYS A 120 -14.60 1.93 -3.00
C LYS A 120 -13.47 2.29 -2.04
N SER A 121 -12.40 1.51 -2.04
CA SER A 121 -11.15 1.87 -1.36
C SER A 121 -10.29 2.73 -2.27
N ILE A 122 -9.70 3.81 -1.74
CA ILE A 122 -8.78 4.68 -2.47
C ILE A 122 -7.45 4.75 -1.72
N ILE A 123 -6.36 4.49 -2.42
CA ILE A 123 -4.99 4.55 -1.90
C ILE A 123 -4.22 5.59 -2.70
N ASN A 124 -3.85 6.69 -2.06
CA ASN A 124 -3.06 7.75 -2.66
C ASN A 124 -1.65 7.76 -2.06
N ILE A 125 -0.62 7.62 -2.89
CA ILE A 125 0.76 7.82 -2.50
C ILE A 125 1.28 8.99 -3.32
N ILE A 126 1.42 10.13 -2.66
CA ILE A 126 1.78 11.41 -3.28
C ILE A 126 3.05 11.98 -2.66
N ASN A 127 3.81 12.74 -3.43
CA ASN A 127 5.07 13.35 -3.02
C ASN A 127 6.00 12.38 -2.26
N PRO A 128 6.23 11.15 -2.76
CA PRO A 128 7.05 10.18 -2.05
C PRO A 128 8.50 10.66 -1.98
N ASN A 129 9.15 10.38 -0.87
CA ASN A 129 10.60 10.59 -0.69
C ASN A 129 11.35 9.26 -0.87
N SER A 130 12.69 9.29 -0.83
CA SER A 130 13.54 8.10 -1.02
C SER A 130 13.30 6.98 0.01
N GLN A 131 12.63 7.28 1.11
CA GLN A 131 12.29 6.33 2.18
C GLN A 131 10.80 5.94 2.17
N THR A 132 10.00 6.45 1.23
CA THR A 132 8.62 6.02 1.03
C THR A 132 8.62 4.69 0.29
N LYS A 133 8.63 3.60 1.02
CA LYS A 133 8.71 2.25 0.46
C LYS A 133 7.76 1.31 1.21
N PHE A 134 7.20 0.35 0.48
CA PHE A 134 6.26 -0.64 1.01
C PHE A 134 6.73 -2.04 0.66
N ALA A 135 6.40 -3.02 1.49
CA ALA A 135 6.66 -4.42 1.18
C ALA A 135 5.81 -4.90 0.00
N ALA A 136 4.52 -4.54 -0.01
CA ALA A 136 3.62 -4.72 -1.14
C ALA A 136 2.35 -3.88 -0.98
N ILE A 137 1.63 -3.68 -2.09
CA ILE A 137 0.27 -3.14 -2.13
C ILE A 137 -0.63 -4.25 -2.64
N TYR A 138 -1.69 -4.57 -1.89
CA TYR A 138 -2.75 -5.48 -2.25
C TYR A 138 -4.06 -4.70 -2.43
N ALA A 139 -4.74 -4.87 -3.54
CA ALA A 139 -6.05 -4.25 -3.72
C ALA A 139 -7.12 -4.93 -2.85
N GLY A 140 -7.05 -6.24 -2.71
CA GLY A 140 -8.04 -7.02 -1.97
C GLY A 140 -7.72 -7.23 -0.49
N ASP A 141 -8.45 -8.17 0.08
CA ASP A 141 -8.46 -8.52 1.50
C ASP A 141 -7.47 -9.66 1.81
N TYR A 142 -7.14 -9.80 3.07
CA TYR A 142 -6.34 -10.94 3.54
C TYR A 142 -7.22 -12.16 3.87
N TRP A 143 -8.40 -11.94 4.47
CA TRP A 143 -9.22 -13.00 5.06
C TRP A 143 -10.48 -13.35 4.29
N ASN A 144 -10.99 -12.44 3.47
CA ASN A 144 -12.30 -12.61 2.84
C ASN A 144 -12.25 -12.30 1.36
N ASP A 145 -13.06 -13.03 0.60
CA ASP A 145 -13.39 -12.65 -0.75
C ASP A 145 -14.20 -11.36 -0.74
N ARG A 146 -13.89 -10.44 -1.66
CA ARG A 146 -14.51 -9.12 -1.74
C ARG A 146 -14.98 -8.79 -3.14
N ASN A 147 -16.11 -8.08 -3.18
CA ASN A 147 -16.60 -7.43 -4.39
C ASN A 147 -16.65 -5.92 -4.13
N ILE A 148 -15.51 -5.28 -4.22
CA ILE A 148 -15.35 -3.83 -4.07
C ILE A 148 -14.42 -3.31 -5.15
N ASP A 149 -14.64 -2.09 -5.59
CA ASP A 149 -13.68 -1.40 -6.44
C ASP A 149 -12.53 -0.81 -5.61
N VAL A 150 -11.35 -0.81 -6.20
CA VAL A 150 -10.15 -0.25 -5.56
C VAL A 150 -9.44 0.68 -6.53
N GLU A 151 -9.06 1.84 -6.04
CA GLU A 151 -8.28 2.82 -6.78
C GLU A 151 -6.93 3.02 -6.10
N ILE A 152 -5.85 2.97 -6.90
CA ILE A 152 -4.48 3.12 -6.42
C ILE A 152 -3.84 4.22 -7.26
N ASN A 153 -3.55 5.34 -6.64
CA ASN A 153 -2.95 6.51 -7.27
C ASN A 153 -1.51 6.67 -6.77
N LEU A 154 -0.56 6.51 -7.67
CA LEU A 154 0.87 6.61 -7.40
C LEU A 154 1.43 7.81 -8.14
N ASN A 155 1.67 8.89 -7.43
CA ASN A 155 2.28 10.10 -7.98
C ASN A 155 3.78 10.08 -7.67
N SER A 156 4.60 9.78 -8.67
CA SER A 156 6.06 9.76 -8.55
C SER A 156 6.54 8.77 -7.48
N SER A 157 6.46 7.49 -7.72
CA SER A 157 6.73 6.53 -6.65
C SER A 157 8.08 5.84 -6.76
N VAL A 158 8.64 5.55 -5.60
CA VAL A 158 9.84 4.73 -5.39
C VAL A 158 9.41 3.29 -5.04
N LEU A 159 8.30 2.81 -5.59
CA LEU A 159 7.87 1.44 -5.38
C LEU A 159 8.61 0.53 -6.36
N ASN A 160 9.65 -0.12 -5.88
CA ASN A 160 10.34 -1.18 -6.63
C ASN A 160 9.53 -2.48 -6.67
N ASN A 161 8.24 -2.44 -6.33
CA ASN A 161 7.46 -3.63 -6.06
C ASN A 161 6.27 -3.77 -6.99
N LYS A 162 5.85 -5.00 -7.13
CA LYS A 162 4.66 -5.44 -7.81
C LYS A 162 3.41 -4.97 -7.04
N ILE A 163 2.37 -4.54 -7.77
CA ILE A 163 1.04 -4.37 -7.23
C ILE A 163 0.28 -5.69 -7.39
N TYR A 164 -0.26 -6.20 -6.28
CA TYR A 164 -1.17 -7.34 -6.27
C TYR A 164 -2.60 -6.82 -6.38
N THR A 165 -3.24 -7.09 -7.51
CA THR A 165 -4.60 -6.59 -7.76
C THR A 165 -5.70 -7.43 -7.13
N GLY A 166 -5.34 -8.59 -6.59
CA GLY A 166 -6.20 -9.41 -5.73
C GLY A 166 -5.93 -9.22 -4.25
N GLY A 167 -6.50 -10.09 -3.43
CA GLY A 167 -6.16 -10.22 -2.02
C GLY A 167 -4.94 -11.10 -1.81
N PHE A 168 -4.38 -11.10 -0.60
CA PHE A 168 -3.21 -11.92 -0.27
C PHE A 168 -3.45 -13.43 -0.54
N SER A 169 -4.61 -13.93 -0.12
CA SER A 169 -5.02 -15.33 -0.37
C SER A 169 -6.51 -15.45 -0.73
N LYS A 170 -7.17 -14.32 -0.95
CA LYS A 170 -8.62 -14.22 -1.14
C LYS A 170 -8.94 -13.44 -2.42
N LYS A 171 -10.09 -13.76 -3.02
CA LYS A 171 -10.48 -13.18 -4.29
C LYS A 171 -11.00 -11.76 -4.15
N LEU A 172 -10.61 -10.91 -5.11
CA LEU A 172 -11.24 -9.65 -5.40
C LEU A 172 -11.98 -9.76 -6.73
N THR A 173 -13.28 -9.46 -6.75
CA THR A 173 -14.11 -9.48 -7.96
C THR A 173 -14.51 -8.08 -8.44
N GLY A 174 -14.26 -7.05 -7.65
CA GLY A 174 -14.41 -5.66 -8.08
C GLY A 174 -13.30 -5.20 -9.01
N ASN A 175 -13.46 -4.06 -9.63
CA ASN A 175 -12.48 -3.49 -10.54
C ASN A 175 -11.33 -2.82 -9.78
N VAL A 176 -10.14 -2.89 -10.35
CA VAL A 176 -8.95 -2.20 -9.84
C VAL A 176 -8.53 -1.16 -10.88
N SER A 177 -8.46 0.10 -10.46
CA SER A 177 -7.94 1.20 -11.27
C SER A 177 -6.61 1.66 -10.68
N VAL A 178 -5.58 1.74 -11.50
CA VAL A 178 -4.25 2.20 -11.09
C VAL A 178 -3.84 3.39 -11.93
N ARG A 179 -3.49 4.51 -11.29
CA ARG A 179 -2.89 5.67 -11.94
C ARG A 179 -1.40 5.75 -11.60
N LEU A 180 -0.59 5.88 -12.62
CA LEU A 180 0.87 5.93 -12.52
C LEU A 180 1.35 7.33 -12.94
N GLY A 181 1.78 8.12 -11.98
CA GLY A 181 2.43 9.40 -12.22
C GLY A 181 3.91 9.26 -12.59
N ASP A 182 4.55 10.37 -12.90
CA ASP A 182 5.95 10.42 -13.35
C ASP A 182 6.89 9.67 -12.41
N LYS A 183 7.81 8.90 -12.97
CA LYS A 183 8.81 8.09 -12.25
C LYS A 183 8.24 7.01 -11.32
N SER A 184 7.00 6.59 -11.53
CA SER A 184 6.47 5.42 -10.84
C SER A 184 7.23 4.16 -11.29
N ASN A 185 7.97 3.53 -10.38
CA ASN A 185 8.76 2.33 -10.66
C ASN A 185 7.91 1.06 -10.45
N ILE A 186 6.76 0.99 -11.10
CA ILE A 186 5.92 -0.22 -11.12
C ILE A 186 6.19 -0.94 -12.42
N TYR A 187 6.74 -2.14 -12.31
CA TYR A 187 7.09 -2.92 -13.49
C TYR A 187 6.07 -3.99 -13.85
N SER A 188 5.21 -4.39 -12.92
CA SER A 188 4.23 -5.44 -13.17
C SER A 188 3.09 -5.45 -12.17
N PHE A 189 1.99 -6.08 -12.60
CA PHE A 189 0.82 -6.33 -11.80
C PHE A 189 0.66 -7.84 -11.60
N ASP A 190 0.26 -8.24 -10.39
CA ASP A 190 -0.09 -9.63 -10.12
C ASP A 190 -1.60 -9.75 -9.98
N LYS A 191 -2.24 -10.35 -10.98
CA LYS A 191 -3.70 -10.56 -11.05
C LYS A 191 -4.13 -11.86 -10.38
N THR A 192 -3.24 -12.57 -9.71
CA THR A 192 -3.59 -13.73 -8.90
C THR A 192 -4.65 -13.32 -7.86
N ASN A 193 -5.71 -14.10 -7.74
CA ASN A 193 -6.86 -13.80 -6.88
C ASN A 193 -7.65 -12.53 -7.27
N HIS A 194 -7.57 -12.08 -8.53
CA HIS A 194 -8.39 -10.99 -9.06
C HIS A 194 -9.13 -11.45 -10.31
N SER A 195 -10.44 -11.27 -10.34
CA SER A 195 -11.29 -11.62 -11.50
C SER A 195 -12.09 -10.44 -12.06
N GLY A 196 -11.97 -9.25 -11.46
CA GLY A 196 -12.46 -8.00 -12.04
C GLY A 196 -11.50 -7.43 -13.10
N ASN A 197 -11.86 -6.29 -13.65
CA ASN A 197 -11.00 -5.59 -14.61
C ASN A 197 -9.87 -4.85 -13.90
N LEU A 198 -8.69 -4.88 -14.52
CA LEU A 198 -7.53 -4.06 -14.16
C LEU A 198 -7.35 -2.97 -15.21
N ASN A 199 -7.64 -1.74 -14.84
CA ASN A 199 -7.47 -0.57 -15.69
C ASN A 199 -6.27 0.23 -15.21
N VAL A 200 -5.32 0.49 -16.10
CA VAL A 200 -4.11 1.26 -15.79
C VAL A 200 -4.09 2.54 -16.60
N THR A 201 -3.91 3.67 -15.95
CA THR A 201 -3.71 4.97 -16.59
C THR A 201 -2.31 5.46 -16.30
N VAL A 202 -1.58 5.86 -17.33
CA VAL A 202 -0.32 6.58 -17.20
C VAL A 202 -0.64 8.07 -17.34
N ASP A 203 -0.33 8.82 -16.28
CA ASP A 203 -0.71 10.22 -16.15
C ASP A 203 -0.01 11.10 -17.20
N LYS A 204 -0.60 12.26 -17.43
CA LYS A 204 -0.10 13.29 -18.32
C LYS A 204 1.38 13.59 -18.06
N ASP A 205 2.14 13.73 -19.16
CA ASP A 205 3.57 14.05 -19.18
C ASP A 205 4.46 13.01 -18.43
N SER A 206 3.92 11.84 -18.09
CA SER A 206 4.63 10.79 -17.37
C SER A 206 5.38 9.85 -18.31
N TYR A 207 6.46 9.26 -17.80
CA TYR A 207 7.27 8.29 -18.51
C TYR A 207 7.42 7.00 -17.72
N MET A 208 7.03 5.87 -18.33
CA MET A 208 7.20 4.53 -17.77
C MET A 208 8.17 3.73 -18.63
N ASP A 209 9.18 3.18 -18.01
CA ASP A 209 10.13 2.28 -18.68
C ASP A 209 9.88 0.83 -18.24
N ASN A 210 9.90 -0.09 -19.21
CA ASN A 210 9.83 -1.53 -18.96
C ASN A 210 8.53 -2.01 -18.25
N LEU A 211 7.38 -1.40 -18.61
CA LEU A 211 6.07 -1.79 -18.07
C LEU A 211 5.65 -3.17 -18.61
N ASP A 212 5.38 -4.10 -17.71
CA ASP A 212 4.77 -5.39 -18.03
C ASP A 212 3.24 -5.23 -18.04
N ILE A 213 2.65 -5.36 -19.22
CA ILE A 213 1.20 -5.19 -19.42
C ILE A 213 0.40 -6.48 -19.25
N ASN A 214 1.04 -7.59 -18.96
CA ASN A 214 0.35 -8.86 -18.75
C ASN A 214 -0.71 -8.72 -17.64
N GLY A 215 -1.93 -9.09 -17.95
CA GLY A 215 -3.08 -9.03 -17.06
C GLY A 215 -3.74 -7.65 -16.94
N ILE A 216 -3.26 -6.63 -17.67
CA ILE A 216 -3.97 -5.34 -17.80
C ILE A 216 -5.11 -5.53 -18.83
N ASP A 217 -6.33 -5.17 -18.42
CA ASP A 217 -7.50 -5.24 -19.32
C ASP A 217 -7.64 -3.95 -20.14
N GLU A 218 -7.24 -2.81 -19.60
CA GLU A 218 -7.24 -1.52 -20.30
C GLU A 218 -6.02 -0.69 -19.87
N LEU A 219 -5.27 -0.19 -20.86
CA LEU A 219 -4.17 0.74 -20.69
C LEU A 219 -4.49 2.08 -21.35
N THR A 220 -4.64 3.13 -20.56
CA THR A 220 -4.86 4.49 -21.01
C THR A 220 -3.59 5.31 -20.88
N LEU A 221 -3.21 6.05 -21.92
CA LEU A 221 -2.15 7.03 -21.88
C LEU A 221 -2.77 8.42 -21.93
N ASP A 222 -2.59 9.20 -20.88
CA ASP A 222 -3.00 10.61 -20.87
C ASP A 222 -2.07 11.44 -21.78
N GLU A 223 -2.39 12.70 -21.97
CA GLU A 223 -1.67 13.61 -22.88
C GLU A 223 -0.15 13.57 -22.64
N ASN A 224 0.63 13.37 -23.70
CA ASN A 224 2.10 13.28 -23.70
C ASN A 224 2.69 12.14 -22.83
N ALA A 225 1.89 11.24 -22.29
CA ALA A 225 2.41 10.07 -21.58
C ALA A 225 3.18 9.15 -22.53
N LYS A 226 4.28 8.56 -22.03
CA LYS A 226 5.13 7.65 -22.79
C LYS A 226 5.38 6.37 -22.01
N VAL A 227 5.25 5.25 -22.69
CA VAL A 227 5.48 3.93 -22.08
C VAL A 227 6.39 3.11 -22.99
N ILE A 228 7.43 2.53 -22.40
CA ILE A 228 8.22 1.45 -23.02
C ILE A 228 7.74 0.15 -22.40
N LEU A 229 7.22 -0.73 -23.24
CA LEU A 229 6.72 -2.03 -22.82
C LEU A 229 7.88 -2.99 -22.56
N LYS A 230 7.72 -3.84 -21.57
CA LYS A 230 8.64 -4.93 -21.28
C LYS A 230 8.64 -5.92 -22.46
N LYS A 231 9.83 -6.37 -22.85
CA LYS A 231 9.97 -7.41 -23.89
C LYS A 231 9.24 -8.69 -23.47
N GLY A 232 8.36 -9.19 -24.33
CA GLY A 232 7.55 -10.39 -24.07
C GLY A 232 6.24 -10.12 -23.34
N SER A 233 5.83 -8.86 -23.20
CA SER A 233 4.46 -8.52 -22.79
C SER A 233 3.50 -8.81 -23.96
N ASP A 234 2.41 -9.49 -23.68
CA ASP A 234 1.37 -9.78 -24.66
C ASP A 234 0.21 -8.80 -24.52
N LEU A 235 -0.18 -8.21 -25.66
CA LEU A 235 -1.45 -7.51 -25.83
C LEU A 235 -2.47 -8.57 -26.28
N ASN A 236 -3.16 -9.21 -25.36
CA ASN A 236 -4.25 -10.13 -25.66
C ASN A 236 -5.58 -9.39 -25.72
#